data_1bf1b15a489e70f8ae83418f6caf6fe9
#
_entry.id   1bf1b15a489e70f8ae83418f6caf6fe9
#
_cell.length_a   1.000
_cell.length_b   1.000
_cell.length_c   1.000
_cell.angle_alpha   90.00
_cell.angle_beta   90.00
_cell.angle_gamma   90.00
#
_symmetry.space_group_name_H-M   'P 1'
#
loop_
_entity.id
_entity.type
_entity.pdbx_description
1 polymer ?
#
loop_
_entity_poly.entity_id
_entity_poly.type
_entity_poly.pdbx_seq_one_letter_code
_entity_poly.pdbx_strand_id
1 'polypeptide(L)'
;MMKKKLILSFFFVALGFGVVKAQDLPDKKETLKTVIKVNNYFMKKYADYRTPSFVKNVTRPSNIWTRGVYYEGLMALYSVYPRDEYYKYAVDWSNYHEWGFRNGTTTRNADDYCASQTYIDLYNICPDPERIRKVKANIDMLVNTPQVNDWWWIDAIQMGMPVFAKLGKLTGEQKYFDKMWDMYEYTRNKHGENGMYNQKEGLWWRDQDFDPPYKEPNGKNCYWSRGNGWVYAALVRVLDEIPTNEKHRADYINDFLTMSKAIKNCQRTDGFWNVSMHDESNFGGKETLSLIHISEPTR
;
A
#
# COMPACT_ATOMS: atom_id res chain seq x y z
N MET A 1 -24.24 -32.33 -70.97
CA MET A 1 -23.79 -32.44 -69.58
C MET A 1 -22.90 -31.21 -69.21
N MET A 2 -23.50 -30.18 -68.59
CA MET A 2 -22.74 -28.97 -68.24
C MET A 2 -22.29 -29.11 -66.77
N LYS A 3 -20.96 -29.07 -66.54
CA LYS A 3 -20.36 -29.06 -65.20
C LYS A 3 -20.41 -27.60 -64.63
N LYS A 4 -21.24 -27.39 -63.61
CA LYS A 4 -21.23 -26.15 -62.84
C LYS A 4 -19.98 -26.11 -61.97
N LYS A 5 -19.12 -25.10 -62.17
CA LYS A 5 -18.00 -24.76 -61.27
C LYS A 5 -18.54 -23.92 -60.10
N LEU A 6 -18.39 -24.47 -58.91
CA LEU A 6 -18.70 -23.75 -57.66
C LEU A 6 -17.49 -22.86 -57.30
N ILE A 7 -17.67 -21.53 -57.33
CA ILE A 7 -16.65 -20.58 -56.93
C ILE A 7 -16.89 -20.32 -55.42
N LEU A 8 -15.97 -20.81 -54.58
CA LEU A 8 -15.96 -20.58 -53.15
C LEU A 8 -15.19 -19.27 -52.88
N SER A 9 -15.92 -18.19 -52.60
CA SER A 9 -15.30 -16.93 -52.20
C SER A 9 -14.92 -16.99 -50.72
N PHE A 10 -13.63 -17.02 -50.45
CA PHE A 10 -13.10 -16.83 -49.08
C PHE A 10 -13.12 -15.35 -48.73
N PHE A 11 -13.99 -14.97 -47.81
CA PHE A 11 -13.92 -13.69 -47.16
C PHE A 11 -12.82 -13.75 -46.08
N PHE A 12 -11.68 -13.13 -46.33
CA PHE A 12 -10.68 -12.86 -45.31
C PHE A 12 -11.17 -11.70 -44.46
N VAL A 13 -11.72 -11.97 -43.27
CA VAL A 13 -11.91 -10.97 -42.25
C VAL A 13 -10.52 -10.68 -41.63
N ALA A 14 -9.89 -9.62 -42.05
CA ALA A 14 -8.70 -9.08 -41.39
C ALA A 14 -9.10 -8.54 -40.03
N LEU A 15 -9.00 -9.37 -38.99
CA LEU A 15 -9.00 -8.92 -37.61
C LEU A 15 -7.74 -8.06 -37.40
N GLY A 16 -7.93 -6.75 -37.49
CA GLY A 16 -6.91 -5.78 -37.10
C GLY A 16 -6.60 -5.95 -35.61
N PHE A 17 -5.59 -6.74 -35.28
CA PHE A 17 -4.97 -6.67 -33.97
C PHE A 17 -4.32 -5.30 -33.85
N GLY A 18 -5.04 -4.35 -33.24
CA GLY A 18 -4.44 -3.12 -32.77
C GLY A 18 -3.32 -3.50 -31.81
N VAL A 19 -2.07 -3.34 -32.24
CA VAL A 19 -0.91 -3.42 -31.35
C VAL A 19 -1.10 -2.32 -30.31
N VAL A 20 -1.63 -2.67 -29.15
CA VAL A 20 -1.59 -1.79 -27.98
C VAL A 20 -0.11 -1.62 -27.69
N LYS A 21 0.47 -0.48 -28.09
CA LYS A 21 1.82 -0.11 -27.65
C LYS A 21 1.81 -0.17 -26.12
N ALA A 22 2.56 -1.12 -25.57
CA ALA A 22 2.86 -1.10 -24.15
C ALA A 22 3.47 0.28 -23.88
N GLN A 23 2.91 1.00 -22.92
CA GLN A 23 3.47 2.27 -22.49
C GLN A 23 4.87 2.00 -21.99
N ASP A 24 5.87 2.67 -22.57
CA ASP A 24 7.26 2.47 -22.16
C ASP A 24 7.38 2.77 -20.65
N LEU A 25 7.92 1.81 -19.91
CA LEU A 25 8.19 2.02 -18.50
C LEU A 25 9.23 3.14 -18.34
N PRO A 26 9.15 3.94 -17.28
CA PRO A 26 10.16 4.95 -16.99
C PRO A 26 11.57 4.34 -16.97
N ASP A 27 12.56 5.08 -17.47
CA ASP A 27 13.94 4.66 -17.43
C ASP A 27 14.40 4.41 -15.98
N LYS A 28 14.93 3.22 -15.72
CA LYS A 28 15.32 2.78 -14.37
C LYS A 28 16.37 3.70 -13.74
N LYS A 29 17.32 4.21 -14.54
CA LYS A 29 18.40 5.06 -14.06
C LYS A 29 17.88 6.46 -13.70
N GLU A 30 17.00 7.02 -14.50
CA GLU A 30 16.37 8.31 -14.22
C GLU A 30 15.40 8.21 -13.03
N THR A 31 14.65 7.11 -12.93
CA THR A 31 13.81 6.82 -11.76
C THR A 31 14.66 6.76 -10.49
N LEU A 32 15.77 6.01 -10.50
CA LEU A 32 16.67 5.90 -9.36
C LEU A 32 17.27 7.27 -8.96
N LYS A 33 17.70 8.08 -9.93
CA LYS A 33 18.18 9.45 -9.64
C LYS A 33 17.12 10.30 -8.94
N THR A 34 15.87 10.20 -9.40
CA THR A 34 14.75 10.92 -8.79
C THR A 34 14.51 10.47 -7.36
N VAL A 35 14.48 9.15 -7.11
CA VAL A 35 14.30 8.60 -5.77
C VAL A 35 15.44 9.03 -4.83
N ILE A 36 16.69 8.96 -5.29
CA ILE A 36 17.85 9.43 -4.52
C ILE A 36 17.71 10.92 -4.18
N LYS A 37 17.32 11.76 -5.14
CA LYS A 37 17.12 13.20 -4.91
C LYS A 37 16.05 13.48 -3.85
N VAL A 38 14.93 12.78 -3.92
CA VAL A 38 13.84 12.88 -2.93
C VAL A 38 14.32 12.43 -1.54
N ASN A 39 15.00 11.29 -1.47
CA ASN A 39 15.56 10.79 -0.22
C ASN A 39 16.56 11.76 0.41
N ASN A 40 17.49 12.30 -0.38
CA ASN A 40 18.50 13.26 0.10
C ASN A 40 17.83 14.56 0.62
N TYR A 41 16.77 15.02 -0.05
CA TYR A 41 15.99 16.14 0.44
C TYR A 41 15.36 15.82 1.81
N PHE A 42 14.76 14.64 1.96
CA PHE A 42 14.14 14.23 3.21
C PHE A 42 15.16 14.13 4.34
N MET A 43 16.27 13.43 4.12
CA MET A 43 17.34 13.29 5.12
C MET A 43 17.93 14.65 5.53
N LYS A 44 18.06 15.59 4.58
CA LYS A 44 18.49 16.96 4.89
C LYS A 44 17.45 17.71 5.73
N LYS A 45 16.16 17.62 5.35
CA LYS A 45 15.05 18.28 6.06
C LYS A 45 14.90 17.76 7.49
N TYR A 46 15.12 16.48 7.69
CA TYR A 46 15.01 15.79 8.97
C TYR A 46 16.35 15.18 9.40
N ALA A 47 17.41 16.00 9.31
CA ALA A 47 18.76 15.55 9.71
C ALA A 47 18.79 15.04 11.16
N ASP A 48 17.97 15.61 12.03
CA ASP A 48 17.66 15.02 13.33
C ASP A 48 16.43 14.11 13.18
N TYR A 49 16.65 12.80 13.11
CA TYR A 49 15.61 11.77 13.02
C TYR A 49 14.66 11.76 14.21
N ARG A 50 15.02 12.38 15.34
CA ARG A 50 14.18 12.51 16.55
C ARG A 50 13.09 13.57 16.38
N THR A 51 13.22 14.46 15.40
CA THR A 51 12.25 15.53 15.13
C THR A 51 10.83 14.95 15.09
N PRO A 52 9.91 15.40 15.94
CA PRO A 52 8.55 14.91 15.98
C PRO A 52 7.81 15.14 14.66
N SER A 53 6.78 14.34 14.42
CA SER A 53 5.80 14.57 13.36
C SER A 53 4.72 15.52 13.86
N PHE A 54 4.37 16.51 13.04
CA PHE A 54 3.27 17.42 13.32
C PHE A 54 2.09 17.11 12.40
N VAL A 55 1.01 16.57 12.95
CA VAL A 55 -0.14 16.09 12.18
C VAL A 55 -1.43 16.60 12.81
N LYS A 56 -2.27 17.27 12.03
CA LYS A 56 -3.56 17.84 12.47
C LYS A 56 -3.41 18.69 13.76
N ASN A 57 -2.42 19.59 13.77
CA ASN A 57 -2.09 20.46 14.90
C ASN A 57 -1.69 19.73 16.20
N VAL A 58 -1.28 18.45 16.08
CA VAL A 58 -0.79 17.65 17.21
C VAL A 58 0.63 17.19 16.94
N THR A 59 1.52 17.41 17.89
CA THR A 59 2.87 16.88 17.89
C THR A 59 2.84 15.39 18.28
N ARG A 60 3.47 14.54 17.51
CA ARG A 60 3.52 13.09 17.70
C ARG A 60 4.96 12.60 17.57
N PRO A 61 5.35 11.50 18.22
CA PRO A 61 6.67 10.92 18.05
C PRO A 61 6.88 10.46 16.59
N SER A 62 8.13 10.45 16.14
CA SER A 62 8.45 10.18 14.72
C SER A 62 8.27 8.70 14.31
N ASN A 63 7.92 7.79 15.21
CA ASN A 63 7.61 6.38 14.88
C ASN A 63 6.14 6.12 14.55
N ILE A 64 5.35 7.16 14.29
CA ILE A 64 4.01 7.03 13.72
C ILE A 64 4.09 6.86 12.19
N TRP A 65 3.01 6.39 11.57
CA TRP A 65 2.92 6.09 10.14
C TRP A 65 3.52 7.17 9.23
N THR A 66 3.35 8.46 9.52
CA THR A 66 3.86 9.57 8.68
C THR A 66 5.37 9.54 8.45
N ARG A 67 6.13 8.94 9.37
CA ARG A 67 7.56 8.69 9.23
C ARG A 67 7.85 7.22 8.96
N GLY A 68 7.07 6.30 9.54
CA GLY A 68 7.21 4.87 9.31
C GLY A 68 7.26 4.55 7.83
N VAL A 69 6.33 5.11 7.04
CA VAL A 69 6.25 4.87 5.59
C VAL A 69 7.45 5.47 4.82
N TYR A 70 8.03 6.58 5.29
CA TYR A 70 9.28 7.07 4.70
C TYR A 70 10.40 6.04 4.88
N TYR A 71 10.55 5.48 6.08
CA TYR A 71 11.60 4.48 6.34
C TYR A 71 11.37 3.18 5.57
N GLU A 72 10.12 2.78 5.32
CA GLU A 72 9.82 1.70 4.35
C GLU A 72 10.37 2.01 2.96
N GLY A 73 10.16 3.24 2.48
CA GLY A 73 10.71 3.71 1.20
C GLY A 73 12.24 3.76 1.21
N LEU A 74 12.84 4.16 2.33
CA LEU A 74 14.30 4.17 2.51
C LEU A 74 14.87 2.75 2.45
N MET A 75 14.21 1.75 3.07
CA MET A 75 14.65 0.36 3.00
C MET A 75 14.50 -0.21 1.58
N ALA A 76 13.44 0.16 0.86
CA ALA A 76 13.28 -0.19 -0.55
C ALA A 76 14.39 0.44 -1.43
N LEU A 77 14.75 1.70 -1.19
CA LEU A 77 15.88 2.33 -1.86
C LEU A 77 17.19 1.63 -1.50
N TYR A 78 17.41 1.32 -0.21
CA TYR A 78 18.61 0.62 0.25
C TYR A 78 18.78 -0.74 -0.43
N SER A 79 17.71 -1.47 -0.69
CA SER A 79 17.77 -2.79 -1.34
C SER A 79 18.31 -2.73 -2.78
N VAL A 80 18.10 -1.62 -3.50
CA VAL A 80 18.54 -1.43 -4.90
C VAL A 80 19.75 -0.50 -5.03
N TYR A 81 20.02 0.32 -4.02
CA TYR A 81 21.14 1.26 -3.96
C TYR A 81 21.65 1.37 -2.52
N PRO A 82 22.39 0.35 -2.03
CA PRO A 82 22.84 0.28 -0.66
C PRO A 82 23.90 1.37 -0.37
N ARG A 83 23.65 2.13 0.71
CA ARG A 83 24.54 3.15 1.24
C ARG A 83 24.56 3.05 2.75
N ASP A 84 25.72 3.08 3.35
CA ASP A 84 25.89 3.00 4.81
C ASP A 84 25.11 4.10 5.53
N GLU A 85 25.05 5.30 4.95
CA GLU A 85 24.31 6.43 5.49
C GLU A 85 22.81 6.18 5.60
N TYR A 86 22.22 5.45 4.63
CA TYR A 86 20.77 5.10 4.65
C TYR A 86 20.48 4.07 5.74
N TYR A 87 21.31 3.03 5.79
CA TYR A 87 21.23 2.01 6.83
C TYR A 87 21.38 2.63 8.22
N LYS A 88 22.44 3.43 8.42
CA LYS A 88 22.69 4.09 9.70
C LYS A 88 21.54 4.99 10.11
N TYR A 89 20.99 5.79 9.20
CA TYR A 89 19.87 6.69 9.48
C TYR A 89 18.61 5.94 9.93
N ALA A 90 18.30 4.79 9.28
CA ALA A 90 17.18 3.94 9.69
C ALA A 90 17.44 3.25 11.05
N VAL A 91 18.67 2.77 11.30
CA VAL A 91 19.04 2.15 12.59
C VAL A 91 19.01 3.18 13.72
N ASP A 92 19.54 4.37 13.52
CA ASP A 92 19.58 5.43 14.55
C ASP A 92 18.15 5.85 14.95
N TRP A 93 17.23 6.00 13.97
CA TRP A 93 15.82 6.25 14.23
C TRP A 93 15.16 5.11 15.00
N SER A 94 15.43 3.87 14.60
CA SER A 94 14.86 2.69 15.25
C SER A 94 15.37 2.54 16.68
N ASN A 95 16.65 2.77 16.93
CA ASN A 95 17.26 2.77 18.26
C ASN A 95 16.67 3.87 19.16
N TYR A 96 16.47 5.09 18.62
CA TYR A 96 15.87 6.19 19.37
C TYR A 96 14.47 5.83 19.87
N HIS A 97 13.71 5.07 19.11
CA HIS A 97 12.39 4.57 19.49
C HIS A 97 12.44 3.21 20.20
N GLU A 98 13.66 2.72 20.51
CA GLU A 98 13.85 1.42 21.17
C GLU A 98 13.13 0.28 20.45
N TRP A 99 13.06 0.35 19.11
CA TRP A 99 12.34 -0.63 18.27
C TRP A 99 10.87 -0.82 18.67
N GLY A 100 10.24 0.24 19.15
CA GLY A 100 8.91 0.21 19.74
C GLY A 100 7.89 1.11 19.04
N PHE A 101 6.70 1.14 19.61
CA PHE A 101 5.53 1.83 19.06
C PHE A 101 5.11 2.99 19.96
N ARG A 102 4.45 3.98 19.36
CA ARG A 102 3.95 5.16 20.06
C ARG A 102 3.11 4.81 21.30
N ASN A 103 2.22 3.82 21.18
CA ASN A 103 1.30 3.41 22.25
C ASN A 103 1.66 2.03 22.86
N GLY A 104 2.93 1.60 22.73
CA GLY A 104 3.41 0.35 23.31
C GLY A 104 2.96 -0.90 22.55
N THR A 105 3.30 -2.06 23.09
CA THR A 105 3.10 -3.37 22.44
C THR A 105 1.67 -3.90 22.51
N THR A 106 0.76 -3.20 23.21
CA THR A 106 -0.66 -3.55 23.28
C THR A 106 -1.53 -2.73 22.34
N THR A 107 -0.93 -1.86 21.54
CA THR A 107 -1.67 -1.06 20.55
C THR A 107 -2.32 -1.95 19.50
N ARG A 108 -3.54 -1.60 19.13
CA ARG A 108 -4.28 -2.20 18.01
C ARG A 108 -4.36 -1.27 16.81
N ASN A 109 -3.84 -0.05 16.95
CA ASN A 109 -3.89 0.95 15.89
C ASN A 109 -2.74 0.72 14.88
N ALA A 110 -3.07 0.49 13.61
CA ALA A 110 -2.12 0.22 12.55
C ALA A 110 -1.10 1.35 12.32
N ASP A 111 -1.50 2.61 12.55
CA ASP A 111 -0.60 3.76 12.47
C ASP A 111 0.59 3.65 13.43
N ASP A 112 0.39 2.98 14.56
CA ASP A 112 1.44 2.84 15.57
C ASP A 112 2.44 1.75 15.18
N TYR A 113 1.97 0.58 14.73
CA TYR A 113 2.87 -0.53 14.41
C TYR A 113 3.34 -0.55 12.95
N CYS A 114 3.02 0.47 12.16
CA CYS A 114 3.55 0.68 10.81
C CYS A 114 5.10 0.65 10.78
N ALA A 115 5.75 1.24 11.78
CA ALA A 115 7.21 1.25 11.92
C ALA A 115 7.84 -0.17 11.94
N SER A 116 7.06 -1.18 12.29
CA SER A 116 7.50 -2.58 12.30
C SER A 116 7.99 -3.08 10.95
N GLN A 117 7.47 -2.57 9.86
CA GLN A 117 7.93 -2.94 8.52
C GLN A 117 9.43 -2.67 8.40
N THR A 118 9.87 -1.47 8.79
CA THR A 118 11.29 -1.10 8.81
C THR A 118 12.10 -1.92 9.80
N TYR A 119 11.56 -2.19 11.00
CA TYR A 119 12.28 -2.97 12.02
C TYR A 119 12.55 -4.40 11.54
N ILE A 120 11.59 -5.03 10.86
CA ILE A 120 11.77 -6.37 10.28
C ILE A 120 12.80 -6.34 9.14
N ASP A 121 12.77 -5.30 8.27
CA ASP A 121 13.73 -5.15 7.18
C ASP A 121 15.16 -5.00 7.72
N LEU A 122 15.35 -4.21 8.77
CA LEU A 122 16.64 -4.05 9.44
C LEU A 122 17.10 -5.32 10.15
N TYR A 123 16.16 -6.09 10.72
CA TYR A 123 16.46 -7.40 11.28
C TYR A 123 16.95 -8.38 10.21
N ASN A 124 16.31 -8.39 9.04
CA ASN A 124 16.72 -9.27 7.94
C ASN A 124 18.13 -8.94 7.40
N ILE A 125 18.57 -7.68 7.51
CA ILE A 125 19.93 -7.26 7.12
C ILE A 125 20.97 -7.64 8.18
N CYS A 126 20.65 -7.41 9.45
CA CYS A 126 21.52 -7.69 10.59
C CYS A 126 20.66 -8.21 11.74
N PRO A 127 20.57 -9.53 11.89
CA PRO A 127 19.72 -10.15 12.91
C PRO A 127 20.16 -9.81 14.33
N ASP A 128 19.25 -9.19 15.06
CA ASP A 128 19.34 -8.90 16.48
C ASP A 128 17.91 -9.07 17.07
N PRO A 129 17.69 -10.02 18.00
CA PRO A 129 16.38 -10.29 18.56
C PRO A 129 15.66 -9.07 19.13
N GLU A 130 16.40 -8.07 19.64
CA GLU A 130 15.80 -6.84 20.17
C GLU A 130 15.09 -6.01 19.11
N ARG A 131 15.52 -6.10 17.84
CA ARG A 131 14.91 -5.34 16.73
C ARG A 131 13.46 -5.75 16.45
N ILE A 132 13.10 -6.99 16.73
CA ILE A 132 11.76 -7.54 16.45
C ILE A 132 11.01 -8.00 17.71
N ARG A 133 11.61 -7.95 18.88
CA ARG A 133 10.99 -8.43 20.13
C ARG A 133 9.64 -7.73 20.39
N LYS A 134 9.61 -6.41 20.32
CA LYS A 134 8.38 -5.64 20.54
C LYS A 134 7.39 -5.82 19.37
N VAL A 135 7.88 -5.96 18.14
CA VAL A 135 7.05 -6.29 16.96
C VAL A 135 6.33 -7.60 17.16
N LYS A 136 7.10 -8.64 17.50
CA LYS A 136 6.54 -9.98 17.71
C LYS A 136 5.53 -9.98 18.86
N ALA A 137 5.83 -9.32 19.99
CA ALA A 137 4.92 -9.21 21.11
C ALA A 137 3.59 -8.56 20.74
N ASN A 138 3.61 -7.47 19.95
CA ASN A 138 2.40 -6.79 19.51
C ASN A 138 1.58 -7.64 18.53
N ILE A 139 2.21 -8.19 17.51
CA ILE A 139 1.48 -8.96 16.49
C ILE A 139 0.99 -10.29 17.06
N ASP A 140 1.74 -10.97 17.94
CA ASP A 140 1.24 -12.16 18.66
C ASP A 140 0.01 -11.82 19.52
N MET A 141 -0.03 -10.65 20.16
CA MET A 141 -1.22 -10.19 20.89
C MET A 141 -2.43 -10.06 19.96
N LEU A 142 -2.25 -9.47 18.77
CA LEU A 142 -3.32 -9.36 17.77
C LEU A 142 -3.77 -10.73 17.25
N VAL A 143 -2.83 -11.62 16.96
CA VAL A 143 -3.09 -12.99 16.49
C VAL A 143 -3.89 -13.79 17.51
N ASN A 144 -3.54 -13.67 18.80
CA ASN A 144 -4.14 -14.43 19.89
C ASN A 144 -5.53 -13.91 20.34
N THR A 145 -6.07 -12.89 19.67
CA THR A 145 -7.42 -12.39 19.95
C THR A 145 -8.36 -12.68 18.77
N PRO A 146 -9.65 -12.95 19.01
CA PRO A 146 -10.62 -13.16 17.92
C PRO A 146 -10.97 -11.86 17.16
N GLN A 147 -10.63 -10.71 17.70
CA GLN A 147 -10.96 -9.41 17.10
C GLN A 147 -10.24 -9.20 15.77
N VAL A 148 -10.99 -8.79 14.74
CA VAL A 148 -10.51 -8.58 13.36
C VAL A 148 -10.89 -7.22 12.77
N ASN A 149 -11.61 -6.39 13.51
CA ASN A 149 -12.16 -5.12 13.05
C ASN A 149 -11.28 -3.90 13.32
N ASP A 150 -9.97 -4.09 13.49
CA ASP A 150 -9.03 -3.01 13.85
C ASP A 150 -8.74 -2.08 12.66
N TRP A 151 -8.89 -2.56 11.42
CA TRP A 151 -8.63 -1.79 10.20
C TRP A 151 -9.93 -1.18 9.66
N TRP A 152 -10.45 -0.20 10.42
CA TRP A 152 -11.71 0.48 10.12
C TRP A 152 -11.58 1.66 9.13
N TRP A 153 -10.38 1.90 8.61
CA TRP A 153 -10.06 2.83 7.52
C TRP A 153 -9.00 2.20 6.62
N ILE A 154 -9.07 2.49 5.32
CA ILE A 154 -8.29 1.72 4.34
C ILE A 154 -6.78 1.94 4.41
N ASP A 155 -6.30 3.08 4.94
CA ASP A 155 -4.87 3.30 5.17
C ASP A 155 -4.27 2.26 6.12
N ALA A 156 -5.07 1.78 7.08
CA ALA A 156 -4.65 0.74 8.03
C ALA A 156 -4.18 -0.54 7.34
N ILE A 157 -4.70 -0.85 6.15
CA ILE A 157 -4.28 -2.01 5.35
C ILE A 157 -2.80 -1.86 4.98
N GLN A 158 -2.35 -0.69 4.49
CA GLN A 158 -0.93 -0.46 4.20
C GLN A 158 -0.08 -0.41 5.47
N MET A 159 -0.61 0.19 6.54
CA MET A 159 0.15 0.35 7.78
C MET A 159 0.38 -0.99 8.48
N GLY A 160 -0.59 -1.90 8.41
CA GLY A 160 -0.60 -3.15 9.17
C GLY A 160 -0.34 -4.42 8.38
N MET A 161 -1.02 -4.61 7.26
CA MET A 161 -1.03 -5.88 6.53
C MET A 161 0.38 -6.39 6.17
N PRO A 162 1.31 -5.56 5.64
CA PRO A 162 2.66 -6.02 5.32
C PRO A 162 3.48 -6.47 6.54
N VAL A 163 3.16 -5.99 7.75
CA VAL A 163 3.85 -6.44 8.98
C VAL A 163 3.58 -7.91 9.25
N PHE A 164 2.33 -8.34 9.12
CA PHE A 164 1.94 -9.75 9.26
C PHE A 164 2.60 -10.61 8.19
N ALA A 165 2.61 -10.15 6.92
CA ALA A 165 3.24 -10.87 5.82
C ALA A 165 4.74 -11.07 6.07
N LYS A 166 5.46 -10.01 6.45
CA LYS A 166 6.90 -10.06 6.78
C LYS A 166 7.20 -10.98 7.96
N LEU A 167 6.39 -10.92 9.04
CA LEU A 167 6.56 -11.82 10.17
C LEU A 167 6.27 -13.29 9.82
N GLY A 168 5.20 -13.53 9.06
CA GLY A 168 4.86 -14.87 8.58
C GLY A 168 6.01 -15.47 7.75
N LYS A 169 6.60 -14.68 6.84
CA LYS A 169 7.77 -15.10 6.07
C LYS A 169 8.99 -15.35 6.94
N LEU A 170 9.26 -14.44 7.88
CA LEU A 170 10.42 -14.53 8.76
C LEU A 170 10.38 -15.75 9.67
N THR A 171 9.21 -16.06 10.22
CA THR A 171 9.03 -17.13 11.21
C THR A 171 8.61 -18.48 10.61
N GLY A 172 8.03 -18.45 9.40
CA GLY A 172 7.38 -19.62 8.79
C GLY A 172 6.04 -20.00 9.45
N GLU A 173 5.50 -19.16 10.34
CA GLU A 173 4.29 -19.47 11.10
C GLU A 173 3.03 -19.02 10.34
N GLN A 174 2.18 -19.96 9.94
CA GLN A 174 0.94 -19.71 9.19
C GLN A 174 -0.05 -18.78 9.89
N LYS A 175 -0.06 -18.78 11.23
CA LYS A 175 -0.98 -17.94 12.04
C LYS A 175 -0.95 -16.46 11.68
N TYR A 176 0.19 -15.93 11.21
CA TYR A 176 0.31 -14.53 10.80
C TYR A 176 -0.41 -14.27 9.48
N PHE A 177 -0.30 -15.18 8.52
CA PHE A 177 -1.02 -15.07 7.25
C PHE A 177 -2.53 -15.25 7.46
N ASP A 178 -2.93 -16.18 8.32
CA ASP A 178 -4.35 -16.40 8.65
C ASP A 178 -4.96 -15.15 9.27
N LYS A 179 -4.31 -14.59 10.31
CA LYS A 179 -4.82 -13.38 10.95
C LYS A 179 -4.85 -12.18 10.00
N MET A 180 -3.82 -12.03 9.18
CA MET A 180 -3.75 -11.00 8.15
C MET A 180 -4.95 -11.08 7.21
N TRP A 181 -5.28 -12.29 6.74
CA TRP A 181 -6.43 -12.52 5.88
C TRP A 181 -7.75 -12.20 6.58
N ASP A 182 -7.95 -12.69 7.79
CA ASP A 182 -9.17 -12.46 8.56
C ASP A 182 -9.46 -10.97 8.75
N MET A 183 -8.43 -10.18 9.07
CA MET A 183 -8.56 -8.73 9.22
C MET A 183 -8.80 -8.03 7.89
N TYR A 184 -8.11 -8.43 6.82
CA TYR A 184 -8.29 -7.90 5.47
C TYR A 184 -9.68 -8.22 4.93
N GLU A 185 -10.12 -9.48 5.04
CA GLU A 185 -11.42 -9.95 4.59
C GLU A 185 -12.55 -9.22 5.34
N TYR A 186 -12.40 -9.04 6.65
CA TYR A 186 -13.36 -8.29 7.45
C TYR A 186 -13.51 -6.85 6.96
N THR A 187 -12.39 -6.14 6.80
CA THR A 187 -12.39 -4.76 6.29
C THR A 187 -12.99 -4.69 4.88
N ARG A 188 -12.62 -5.64 4.04
CA ARG A 188 -13.07 -5.74 2.65
C ARG A 188 -14.57 -5.95 2.52
N ASN A 189 -15.13 -6.90 3.28
CA ASN A 189 -16.47 -7.44 3.01
C ASN A 189 -17.48 -7.21 4.13
N LYS A 190 -17.06 -6.85 5.35
CA LYS A 190 -17.93 -6.84 6.53
C LYS A 190 -17.89 -5.54 7.33
N HIS A 191 -16.84 -4.73 7.21
CA HIS A 191 -16.76 -3.50 7.98
C HIS A 191 -17.89 -2.54 7.57
N GLY A 192 -18.57 -1.96 8.57
CA GLY A 192 -19.86 -1.34 8.30
C GLY A 192 -20.92 -2.39 7.95
N GLU A 193 -21.90 -2.05 7.16
CA GLU A 193 -22.94 -3.00 6.72
C GLU A 193 -22.55 -3.72 5.41
N ASN A 194 -21.66 -3.12 4.61
CA ASN A 194 -21.41 -3.55 3.23
C ASN A 194 -19.94 -3.87 2.94
N GLY A 195 -19.05 -3.77 3.93
CA GLY A 195 -17.61 -3.78 3.70
C GLY A 195 -17.12 -2.49 3.03
N MET A 196 -15.81 -2.32 2.96
CA MET A 196 -15.22 -1.12 2.35
C MET A 196 -14.79 -1.30 0.89
N TYR A 197 -14.91 -2.48 0.31
CA TYR A 197 -14.52 -2.73 -1.07
C TYR A 197 -15.71 -2.86 -1.99
N ASN A 198 -15.84 -1.95 -2.95
CA ASN A 198 -16.80 -2.09 -4.02
C ASN A 198 -16.24 -3.02 -5.11
N GLN A 199 -16.61 -4.29 -5.06
CA GLN A 199 -16.15 -5.30 -6.01
C GLN A 199 -16.54 -4.98 -7.46
N LYS A 200 -17.67 -4.29 -7.68
CA LYS A 200 -18.14 -3.91 -9.01
C LYS A 200 -17.27 -2.83 -9.65
N GLU A 201 -16.82 -1.87 -8.85
CA GLU A 201 -16.01 -0.74 -9.31
C GLU A 201 -14.51 -0.96 -9.11
N GLY A 202 -14.12 -1.96 -8.30
CA GLY A 202 -12.73 -2.29 -8.02
C GLY A 202 -12.00 -1.25 -7.16
N LEU A 203 -12.73 -0.48 -6.37
CA LEU A 203 -12.22 0.61 -5.56
C LEU A 203 -12.75 0.53 -4.13
N TRP A 204 -12.04 1.20 -3.20
CA TRP A 204 -12.32 1.19 -1.77
C TRP A 204 -12.86 2.53 -1.31
N TRP A 205 -13.92 2.52 -0.51
CA TRP A 205 -14.32 3.66 0.32
C TRP A 205 -13.30 3.86 1.44
N ARG A 206 -13.05 5.10 1.84
CA ARG A 206 -12.06 5.43 2.85
C ARG A 206 -12.35 4.78 4.21
N ASP A 207 -13.59 4.92 4.66
CA ASP A 207 -14.18 4.41 5.89
C ASP A 207 -15.70 4.54 5.82
N GLN A 208 -16.40 4.27 6.94
CA GLN A 208 -17.86 4.30 7.01
C GLN A 208 -18.50 5.68 6.78
N ASP A 209 -17.75 6.78 6.90
CA ASP A 209 -18.27 8.12 6.62
C ASP A 209 -18.43 8.37 5.11
N PHE A 210 -17.80 7.55 4.26
CA PHE A 210 -17.75 7.71 2.81
C PHE A 210 -18.32 6.53 2.03
N ASP A 211 -18.78 5.47 2.70
CA ASP A 211 -19.51 4.38 2.05
C ASP A 211 -20.98 4.77 1.76
N PRO A 212 -21.75 4.00 1.00
CA PRO A 212 -23.17 4.29 0.81
C PRO A 212 -23.93 4.42 2.14
N PRO A 213 -24.81 5.44 2.29
CA PRO A 213 -25.40 6.25 1.20
C PRO A 213 -24.64 7.51 0.78
N TYR A 214 -23.42 7.76 1.30
CA TYR A 214 -22.65 8.95 0.91
C TYR A 214 -22.38 8.98 -0.60
N LYS A 215 -22.51 10.16 -1.19
CA LYS A 215 -22.21 10.42 -2.60
C LYS A 215 -21.49 11.75 -2.74
N GLU A 216 -20.63 11.82 -3.75
CA GLU A 216 -20.05 13.08 -4.20
C GLU A 216 -21.12 14.02 -4.75
N PRO A 217 -20.87 15.34 -4.84
CA PRO A 217 -21.83 16.29 -5.41
C PRO A 217 -22.30 15.93 -6.83
N ASN A 218 -21.50 15.19 -7.59
CA ASN A 218 -21.86 14.67 -8.93
C ASN A 218 -22.70 13.38 -8.88
N GLY A 219 -23.10 12.92 -7.70
CA GLY A 219 -23.90 11.70 -7.50
C GLY A 219 -23.12 10.38 -7.57
N LYS A 220 -21.81 10.42 -7.83
CA LYS A 220 -20.97 9.22 -7.89
C LYS A 220 -20.50 8.80 -6.48
N ASN A 221 -19.97 7.57 -6.36
CA ASN A 221 -19.34 7.09 -5.15
C ASN A 221 -18.04 7.86 -4.87
N CYS A 222 -17.74 8.08 -3.59
CA CYS A 222 -16.52 8.75 -3.16
C CYS A 222 -15.38 7.73 -2.97
N TYR A 223 -14.35 7.79 -3.81
CA TYR A 223 -13.16 6.96 -3.69
C TYR A 223 -11.92 7.84 -3.60
N TRP A 224 -11.40 7.97 -2.42
CA TRP A 224 -10.20 8.76 -2.18
C TRP A 224 -8.96 8.11 -2.83
N SER A 225 -8.31 8.83 -3.75
CA SER A 225 -7.24 8.31 -4.58
C SER A 225 -6.02 7.85 -3.78
N ARG A 226 -5.54 8.66 -2.82
CA ARG A 226 -4.39 8.28 -1.99
C ARG A 226 -4.68 7.05 -1.14
N GLY A 227 -5.89 6.93 -0.57
CA GLY A 227 -6.31 5.76 0.19
C GLY A 227 -6.32 4.48 -0.65
N ASN A 228 -6.86 4.55 -1.87
CA ASN A 228 -6.80 3.44 -2.82
C ASN A 228 -5.37 3.10 -3.22
N GLY A 229 -4.50 4.10 -3.35
CA GLY A 229 -3.06 3.91 -3.55
C GLY A 229 -2.39 3.15 -2.40
N TRP A 230 -2.81 3.40 -1.15
CA TRP A 230 -2.32 2.65 0.01
C TRP A 230 -2.68 1.16 -0.07
N VAL A 231 -3.94 0.83 -0.32
CA VAL A 231 -4.37 -0.57 -0.43
C VAL A 231 -3.65 -1.26 -1.59
N TYR A 232 -3.54 -0.57 -2.73
CA TYR A 232 -2.85 -1.10 -3.90
C TYR A 232 -1.37 -1.43 -3.62
N ALA A 233 -0.67 -0.54 -2.93
CA ALA A 233 0.71 -0.77 -2.51
C ALA A 233 0.84 -1.90 -1.48
N ALA A 234 -0.11 -2.02 -0.54
CA ALA A 234 -0.13 -3.10 0.42
C ALA A 234 -0.26 -4.47 -0.26
N LEU A 235 -1.12 -4.59 -1.27
CA LEU A 235 -1.27 -5.82 -2.04
C LEU A 235 0.04 -6.23 -2.72
N VAL A 236 0.79 -5.28 -3.33
CA VAL A 236 2.12 -5.57 -3.90
C VAL A 236 3.05 -6.09 -2.82
N ARG A 237 3.18 -5.38 -1.69
CA ARG A 237 4.09 -5.76 -0.60
C ARG A 237 3.77 -7.13 -0.02
N VAL A 238 2.48 -7.42 0.15
CA VAL A 238 2.04 -8.74 0.65
C VAL A 238 2.38 -9.84 -0.35
N LEU A 239 2.10 -9.62 -1.64
CA LEU A 239 2.40 -10.60 -2.71
C LEU A 239 3.89 -10.88 -2.86
N ASP A 240 4.76 -9.94 -2.52
CA ASP A 240 6.22 -10.13 -2.49
C ASP A 240 6.69 -10.96 -1.29
N GLU A 241 5.93 -10.97 -0.20
CA GLU A 241 6.34 -11.63 1.05
C GLU A 241 5.69 -13.02 1.24
N ILE A 242 4.43 -13.21 0.84
CA ILE A 242 3.72 -14.46 1.07
C ILE A 242 4.20 -15.60 0.15
N PRO A 243 4.20 -16.86 0.63
CA PRO A 243 4.55 -18.01 -0.19
C PRO A 243 3.67 -18.14 -1.43
N THR A 244 4.23 -18.75 -2.48
CA THR A 244 3.48 -18.98 -3.73
C THR A 244 2.28 -19.92 -3.56
N ASN A 245 2.31 -20.77 -2.55
CA ASN A 245 1.24 -21.70 -2.19
C ASN A 245 0.37 -21.20 -1.04
N GLU A 246 0.49 -19.92 -0.64
CA GLU A 246 -0.40 -19.35 0.38
C GLU A 246 -1.86 -19.43 -0.11
N LYS A 247 -2.77 -19.91 0.76
CA LYS A 247 -4.16 -20.26 0.40
C LYS A 247 -4.95 -19.09 -0.17
N HIS A 248 -4.68 -17.85 0.25
CA HIS A 248 -5.36 -16.63 -0.18
C HIS A 248 -4.57 -15.80 -1.20
N ARG A 249 -3.45 -16.33 -1.71
CA ARG A 249 -2.64 -15.61 -2.70
C ARG A 249 -3.43 -15.27 -3.96
N ALA A 250 -4.31 -16.16 -4.41
CA ALA A 250 -5.15 -15.93 -5.60
C ALA A 250 -6.14 -14.77 -5.38
N ASP A 251 -6.68 -14.64 -4.15
CA ASP A 251 -7.61 -13.57 -3.80
C ASP A 251 -6.89 -12.21 -3.83
N TYR A 252 -5.70 -12.10 -3.24
CA TYR A 252 -4.87 -10.88 -3.32
C TYR A 252 -4.51 -10.51 -4.74
N ILE A 253 -4.15 -11.48 -5.59
CA ILE A 253 -3.86 -11.24 -7.01
C ILE A 253 -5.11 -10.72 -7.73
N ASN A 254 -6.28 -11.31 -7.49
CA ASN A 254 -7.52 -10.87 -8.09
C ASN A 254 -7.87 -9.43 -7.71
N ASP A 255 -7.76 -9.09 -6.43
CA ASP A 255 -8.01 -7.72 -5.96
C ASP A 255 -6.99 -6.75 -6.56
N PHE A 256 -5.70 -7.11 -6.59
CA PHE A 256 -4.66 -6.31 -7.22
C PHE A 256 -4.95 -6.02 -8.70
N LEU A 257 -5.31 -7.04 -9.49
CA LEU A 257 -5.61 -6.89 -10.92
C LEU A 257 -6.86 -6.06 -11.16
N THR A 258 -7.91 -6.26 -10.35
CA THR A 258 -9.15 -5.51 -10.43
C THR A 258 -8.93 -4.04 -10.10
N MET A 259 -8.20 -3.76 -9.01
CA MET A 259 -7.79 -2.40 -8.64
C MET A 259 -6.90 -1.75 -9.70
N SER A 260 -5.94 -2.49 -10.28
CA SER A 260 -5.07 -1.97 -11.35
C SER A 260 -5.87 -1.41 -12.51
N LYS A 261 -6.90 -2.14 -12.95
CA LYS A 261 -7.80 -1.72 -14.02
C LYS A 261 -8.62 -0.49 -13.61
N ALA A 262 -9.20 -0.50 -12.42
CA ALA A 262 -10.02 0.60 -11.91
C ALA A 262 -9.20 1.90 -11.74
N ILE A 263 -8.05 1.81 -11.09
CA ILE A 263 -7.13 2.94 -10.87
C ILE A 263 -6.67 3.54 -12.20
N LYS A 264 -6.28 2.69 -13.16
CA LYS A 264 -5.87 3.14 -14.50
C LYS A 264 -7.00 3.88 -15.22
N ASN A 265 -8.23 3.40 -15.12
CA ASN A 265 -9.39 4.04 -15.76
C ASN A 265 -9.74 5.42 -15.15
N CYS A 266 -9.33 5.68 -13.91
CA CYS A 266 -9.52 6.96 -13.24
C CYS A 266 -8.33 7.92 -13.44
N GLN A 267 -7.25 7.48 -14.11
CA GLN A 267 -6.08 8.31 -14.32
C GLN A 267 -6.39 9.42 -15.33
N ARG A 268 -6.02 10.64 -14.99
CA ARG A 268 -6.14 11.82 -15.83
C ARG A 268 -5.10 11.78 -16.95
N THR A 269 -5.33 12.55 -17.99
CA THR A 269 -4.40 12.70 -19.13
C THR A 269 -3.05 13.30 -18.75
N ASP A 270 -2.99 14.03 -17.62
CA ASP A 270 -1.75 14.58 -17.07
C ASP A 270 -1.00 13.60 -16.14
N GLY A 271 -1.48 12.36 -16.02
CA GLY A 271 -0.86 11.30 -15.22
C GLY A 271 -1.22 11.31 -13.73
N PHE A 272 -1.98 12.31 -13.26
CA PHE A 272 -2.46 12.39 -11.89
C PHE A 272 -3.84 11.75 -11.73
N TRP A 273 -4.32 11.72 -10.49
CA TRP A 273 -5.70 11.40 -10.14
C TRP A 273 -6.36 12.57 -9.44
N ASN A 274 -7.68 12.68 -9.54
CA ASN A 274 -8.42 13.60 -8.68
C ASN A 274 -8.41 13.08 -7.24
N VAL A 275 -8.58 13.95 -6.25
CA VAL A 275 -8.65 13.56 -4.82
C VAL A 275 -9.76 12.53 -4.61
N SER A 276 -10.95 12.78 -5.14
CA SER A 276 -11.96 11.75 -5.36
C SER A 276 -11.86 11.23 -6.79
N MET A 277 -11.60 9.93 -6.95
CA MET A 277 -11.28 9.32 -8.24
C MET A 277 -12.35 9.52 -9.31
N HIS A 278 -13.62 9.61 -8.92
CA HIS A 278 -14.75 9.79 -9.82
C HIS A 278 -15.19 11.26 -9.97
N ASP A 279 -14.50 12.19 -9.33
CA ASP A 279 -14.78 13.61 -9.48
C ASP A 279 -14.02 14.20 -10.68
N GLU A 280 -14.72 14.38 -11.78
CA GLU A 280 -14.17 14.98 -13.00
C GLU A 280 -14.09 16.50 -12.92
N SER A 281 -14.75 17.13 -11.94
CA SER A 281 -14.79 18.60 -11.78
C SER A 281 -13.51 19.20 -11.19
N ASN A 282 -12.55 18.38 -10.80
CA ASN A 282 -11.35 18.80 -10.06
C ASN A 282 -11.63 19.31 -8.63
N PHE A 283 -12.79 19.02 -8.09
CA PHE A 283 -13.09 19.34 -6.71
C PHE A 283 -12.06 18.66 -5.78
N GLY A 284 -11.43 19.43 -4.89
CA GLY A 284 -10.37 18.90 -4.02
C GLY A 284 -8.97 18.82 -4.63
N GLY A 285 -8.79 19.13 -5.95
CA GLY A 285 -7.48 19.18 -6.60
C GLY A 285 -6.98 17.85 -7.14
N LYS A 286 -5.65 17.73 -7.28
CA LYS A 286 -4.97 16.57 -7.85
C LYS A 286 -4.13 15.85 -6.80
N GLU A 287 -4.13 14.54 -6.86
CA GLU A 287 -3.24 13.71 -6.03
C GLU A 287 -2.45 12.72 -6.88
N THR A 288 -1.36 12.21 -6.30
CA THR A 288 -0.65 11.05 -6.83
C THR A 288 -1.02 9.82 -6.01
N LEU A 289 -0.97 8.66 -6.61
CA LEU A 289 -1.03 7.39 -5.88
C LEU A 289 0.33 7.05 -5.23
N SER A 290 1.30 7.94 -5.33
CA SER A 290 2.66 7.70 -4.85
C SER A 290 2.72 7.71 -3.34
N LEU A 291 3.39 6.71 -2.77
CA LEU A 291 3.76 6.62 -1.36
C LEU A 291 4.76 7.72 -0.93
N ILE A 292 5.29 8.50 -1.86
CA ILE A 292 6.32 9.52 -1.60
C ILE A 292 5.71 10.80 -1.03
N HIS A 293 4.39 11.01 -1.13
CA HIS A 293 3.71 12.17 -0.58
C HIS A 293 3.43 12.10 0.92
N ILE A 294 4.33 11.52 1.68
CA ILE A 294 4.18 11.37 3.12
C ILE A 294 4.81 12.51 3.89
N SER A 295 5.19 13.53 3.26
CA SER A 295 5.64 14.72 3.96
C SER A 295 4.52 15.74 4.02
N GLU A 296 3.78 15.70 5.11
CA GLU A 296 2.80 16.66 5.59
C GLU A 296 1.45 16.68 4.83
N PRO A 297 0.35 16.56 5.58
CA PRO A 297 -0.96 16.87 5.06
C PRO A 297 -0.96 18.37 4.73
N THR A 298 -0.87 18.71 3.48
CA THR A 298 -1.26 20.04 3.03
C THR A 298 -2.78 20.11 3.13
N ARG A 299 -3.21 20.68 4.27
CA ARG A 299 -4.55 21.21 4.64
C ARG A 299 -5.64 20.20 4.87
#